data_09f4c4eaf10c8096b668dc271f975970
#
_entry.id   09f4c4eaf10c8096b668dc271f975970
#
_cell.length_a   1.000
_cell.length_b   1.000
_cell.length_c   1.000
_cell.angle_alpha   90.00
_cell.angle_beta   90.00
_cell.angle_gamma   90.00
#
_symmetry.space_group_name_H-M   'P 1'
#
loop_
_entity.id
_entity.type
_entity.pdbx_description
1 polymer ?
#
loop_
_entity_poly.entity_id
_entity_poly.type
_entity_poly.pdbx_seq_one_letter_code
_entity_poly.pdbx_strand_id
1 'polypeptide(L)'
;MATIPSNRRSIVARVEASSSGSLDAIILCASLAIDIMDRNLYERANDCRWWALTSLFATQLAHCRADSAGVGARITAVLEAINALYTVYDNLVVFDAAGVALAVSNPEYGDCLGQTVNEEWVRRCLNLTDTQSYVVSAFAPTPLYRNRHTYVYAAAIPGNDGRACGGIGIVFDAEPQFTAMLHDALPRSADGEVLA
;
A
#
# COMPACT_ATOMS: atom_id res chain seq x y z
N MET A 1 1.82 48.86 -47.13
CA MET A 1 2.12 48.27 -45.81
C MET A 1 0.82 48.13 -45.01
N ALA A 2 0.29 46.94 -44.93
CA ALA A 2 -0.99 46.70 -44.27
C ALA A 2 -0.74 46.52 -42.74
N THR A 3 -1.34 47.43 -41.94
CA THR A 3 -1.27 47.41 -40.50
C THR A 3 -2.19 46.28 -40.00
N ILE A 4 -1.62 45.25 -39.34
CA ILE A 4 -2.37 44.19 -38.71
C ILE A 4 -3.19 44.80 -37.56
N PRO A 5 -4.52 44.58 -37.48
CA PRO A 5 -5.35 45.23 -36.50
C PRO A 5 -5.00 44.74 -35.08
N SER A 6 -4.92 45.64 -34.14
CA SER A 6 -4.52 45.45 -32.75
C SER A 6 -5.30 44.35 -32.02
N ASN A 7 -6.50 44.05 -32.52
CA ASN A 7 -7.42 43.07 -31.98
C ASN A 7 -6.92 41.61 -32.11
N ARG A 8 -6.13 41.27 -33.14
CA ARG A 8 -5.51 39.91 -33.29
C ARG A 8 -4.45 39.64 -32.23
N ARG A 9 -3.62 40.62 -31.89
CA ARG A 9 -2.59 40.48 -30.86
C ARG A 9 -3.18 40.27 -29.48
N SER A 10 -4.30 40.94 -29.16
CA SER A 10 -4.95 40.76 -27.86
C SER A 10 -5.66 39.40 -27.73
N ILE A 11 -6.18 38.83 -28.82
CA ILE A 11 -6.80 37.51 -28.83
C ILE A 11 -5.75 36.41 -28.69
N VAL A 12 -4.65 36.50 -29.41
CA VAL A 12 -3.54 35.53 -29.30
C VAL A 12 -2.93 35.55 -27.89
N ALA A 13 -2.68 36.72 -27.32
CA ALA A 13 -2.18 36.87 -25.95
C ALA A 13 -3.17 36.33 -24.90
N ARG A 14 -4.48 36.45 -25.11
CA ARG A 14 -5.51 35.85 -24.24
C ARG A 14 -5.57 34.33 -24.35
N VAL A 15 -5.46 33.79 -25.55
CA VAL A 15 -5.42 32.35 -25.76
C VAL A 15 -4.16 31.73 -25.17
N GLU A 16 -3.01 32.38 -25.34
CA GLU A 16 -1.73 31.94 -24.75
C GLU A 16 -1.79 32.03 -23.20
N ALA A 17 -2.32 33.09 -22.63
CA ALA A 17 -2.47 33.22 -21.18
C ALA A 17 -3.50 32.21 -20.62
N SER A 18 -4.58 31.93 -21.35
CA SER A 18 -5.56 30.93 -20.95
C SER A 18 -5.01 29.51 -21.05
N SER A 19 -4.24 29.20 -22.08
CA SER A 19 -3.59 27.89 -22.24
C SER A 19 -2.45 27.68 -21.22
N SER A 20 -1.68 28.73 -20.90
CA SER A 20 -0.67 28.68 -19.86
C SER A 20 -1.29 28.44 -18.48
N GLY A 21 -2.35 29.17 -18.12
CA GLY A 21 -3.07 28.97 -16.88
C GLY A 21 -3.70 27.57 -16.75
N SER A 22 -4.19 27.01 -17.85
CA SER A 22 -4.70 25.64 -17.89
C SER A 22 -3.59 24.60 -17.69
N LEU A 23 -2.42 24.81 -18.31
CA LEU A 23 -1.27 23.93 -18.15
C LEU A 23 -0.71 23.97 -16.72
N ASP A 24 -0.61 25.17 -16.14
CA ASP A 24 -0.16 25.34 -14.76
C ASP A 24 -1.11 24.65 -13.76
N ALA A 25 -2.40 24.72 -14.00
CA ALA A 25 -3.42 24.01 -13.21
C ALA A 25 -3.28 22.48 -13.31
N ILE A 26 -3.05 21.95 -14.51
CA ILE A 26 -2.81 20.51 -14.71
C ILE A 26 -1.53 20.06 -13.99
N ILE A 27 -0.44 20.82 -14.11
CA ILE A 27 0.82 20.52 -13.42
C ILE A 27 0.61 20.51 -11.89
N LEU A 28 -0.12 21.49 -11.36
CA LEU A 28 -0.41 21.56 -9.93
C LEU A 28 -1.23 20.36 -9.46
N CYS A 29 -2.28 19.98 -10.19
CA CYS A 29 -3.10 18.82 -9.86
C CYS A 29 -2.28 17.52 -9.92
N ALA A 30 -1.44 17.35 -10.94
CA ALA A 30 -0.57 16.20 -11.06
C ALA A 30 0.44 16.12 -9.89
N SER A 31 1.04 17.25 -9.52
CA SER A 31 1.96 17.32 -8.38
C SER A 31 1.25 16.97 -7.08
N LEU A 32 0.06 17.50 -6.86
CA LEU A 32 -0.75 17.20 -5.68
C LEU A 32 -1.13 15.70 -5.62
N ALA A 33 -1.50 15.09 -6.74
CA ALA A 33 -1.79 13.66 -6.80
C ALA A 33 -0.57 12.82 -6.42
N ILE A 34 0.62 13.19 -6.92
CA ILE A 34 1.87 12.50 -6.60
C ILE A 34 2.18 12.65 -5.10
N ASP A 35 2.07 13.83 -4.54
CA ASP A 35 2.33 14.10 -3.12
C ASP A 35 1.38 13.31 -2.20
N ILE A 36 0.09 13.26 -2.56
CA ILE A 36 -0.91 12.46 -1.84
C ILE A 36 -0.55 10.98 -1.88
N MET A 37 -0.22 10.46 -3.07
CA MET A 37 0.15 9.06 -3.25
C MET A 37 1.42 8.71 -2.49
N ASP A 38 2.47 9.50 -2.62
CA ASP A 38 3.76 9.27 -1.95
C ASP A 38 3.60 9.23 -0.42
N ARG A 39 2.86 10.18 0.13
CA ARG A 39 2.55 10.21 1.57
C ARG A 39 1.79 8.98 2.03
N ASN A 40 0.73 8.61 1.31
CA ASN A 40 -0.05 7.42 1.64
C ASN A 40 0.78 6.14 1.58
N LEU A 41 1.60 5.97 0.54
CA LEU A 41 2.45 4.81 0.39
C LEU A 41 3.54 4.75 1.48
N TYR A 42 4.07 5.90 1.90
CA TYR A 42 5.04 5.97 2.99
C TYR A 42 4.43 5.52 4.34
N GLU A 43 3.19 5.86 4.62
CA GLU A 43 2.48 5.42 5.83
C GLU A 43 2.40 3.89 5.92
N ARG A 44 2.22 3.20 4.77
CA ARG A 44 2.21 1.71 4.72
C ARG A 44 3.51 1.10 5.20
N ALA A 45 4.64 1.73 4.88
CA ALA A 45 5.95 1.31 5.36
C ALA A 45 6.08 1.42 6.89
N ASN A 46 5.47 2.44 7.48
CA ASN A 46 5.43 2.59 8.93
C ASN A 46 4.55 1.52 9.57
N ASP A 47 3.35 1.31 9.03
CA ASP A 47 2.39 0.35 9.58
C ASP A 47 2.97 -1.07 9.61
N CYS A 48 3.57 -1.57 8.52
CA CYS A 48 4.14 -2.91 8.51
C CYS A 48 5.27 -3.08 9.53
N ARG A 49 6.14 -2.07 9.71
CA ARG A 49 7.21 -2.10 10.72
C ARG A 49 6.65 -2.10 12.14
N TRP A 50 5.66 -1.24 12.42
CA TRP A 50 5.02 -1.17 13.72
C TRP A 50 4.37 -2.50 14.10
N TRP A 51 3.61 -3.08 13.19
CA TRP A 51 2.90 -4.32 13.48
C TRP A 51 3.82 -5.53 13.57
N ALA A 52 4.93 -5.55 12.80
CA ALA A 52 5.94 -6.59 12.93
C ALA A 52 6.55 -6.67 14.35
N LEU A 53 6.55 -5.57 15.10
CA LEU A 53 7.06 -5.50 16.48
C LEU A 53 6.03 -5.97 17.53
N THR A 54 4.84 -6.39 17.11
CA THR A 54 3.84 -6.94 18.04
C THR A 54 4.39 -8.20 18.72
N SER A 55 4.64 -8.14 20.01
CA SER A 55 5.26 -9.22 20.78
C SER A 55 4.51 -10.55 20.71
N LEU A 56 3.18 -10.48 20.52
CA LEU A 56 2.35 -11.65 20.32
C LEU A 56 2.79 -12.45 19.09
N PHE A 57 3.12 -11.81 17.96
CA PHE A 57 3.52 -12.52 16.74
C PHE A 57 4.79 -13.31 16.96
N ALA A 58 5.84 -12.70 17.50
CA ALA A 58 7.10 -13.39 17.81
C ALA A 58 6.87 -14.56 18.77
N THR A 59 6.07 -14.35 19.83
CA THR A 59 5.74 -15.40 20.79
C THR A 59 4.98 -16.56 20.14
N GLN A 60 3.99 -16.28 19.32
CA GLN A 60 3.20 -17.31 18.65
C GLN A 60 4.06 -18.08 17.62
N LEU A 61 4.87 -17.40 16.83
CA LEU A 61 5.75 -18.01 15.84
C LEU A 61 6.77 -18.96 16.49
N ALA A 62 7.25 -18.65 17.69
CA ALA A 62 8.14 -19.55 18.45
C ALA A 62 7.47 -20.91 18.78
N HIS A 63 6.14 -20.95 18.87
CA HIS A 63 5.37 -22.16 19.17
C HIS A 63 4.75 -22.84 17.94
N CYS A 64 4.94 -22.28 16.74
CA CYS A 64 4.29 -22.72 15.52
C CYS A 64 4.51 -24.21 15.19
N ARG A 65 5.69 -24.73 15.47
CA ARG A 65 6.01 -26.15 15.21
C ARG A 65 5.17 -27.13 16.03
N ALA A 66 4.72 -26.73 17.23
CA ALA A 66 3.96 -27.58 18.12
C ALA A 66 2.44 -27.49 17.89
N ASP A 67 1.92 -26.32 17.50
CA ASP A 67 0.50 -26.04 17.34
C ASP A 67 0.27 -24.95 16.25
N SER A 68 0.46 -25.31 15.00
CA SER A 68 0.32 -24.32 13.90
C SER A 68 -1.11 -23.80 13.76
N ALA A 69 -2.12 -24.63 13.97
CA ALA A 69 -3.52 -24.23 13.83
C ALA A 69 -3.96 -23.26 14.95
N GLY A 70 -3.61 -23.55 16.21
CA GLY A 70 -3.91 -22.66 17.31
C GLY A 70 -3.11 -21.35 17.26
N VAL A 71 -1.86 -21.40 16.81
CA VAL A 71 -1.05 -20.21 16.53
C VAL A 71 -1.70 -19.35 15.46
N GLY A 72 -2.08 -19.95 14.32
CA GLY A 72 -2.76 -19.25 13.23
C GLY A 72 -4.02 -18.54 13.72
N ALA A 73 -4.90 -19.22 14.44
CA ALA A 73 -6.14 -18.64 14.95
C ALA A 73 -5.91 -17.43 15.87
N ARG A 74 -4.92 -17.50 16.76
CA ARG A 74 -4.58 -16.38 17.66
C ARG A 74 -4.03 -15.17 16.91
N ILE A 75 -3.21 -15.39 15.88
CA ILE A 75 -2.66 -14.32 15.03
C ILE A 75 -3.79 -13.72 14.19
N THR A 76 -4.64 -14.54 13.56
CA THR A 76 -5.78 -14.10 12.75
C THR A 76 -6.67 -13.13 13.54
N ALA A 77 -7.04 -13.46 14.78
CA ALA A 77 -7.87 -12.58 15.60
C ALA A 77 -7.26 -11.17 15.79
N VAL A 78 -5.94 -11.07 15.89
CA VAL A 78 -5.24 -9.78 15.97
C VAL A 78 -5.22 -9.07 14.61
N LEU A 79 -4.96 -9.80 13.54
CA LEU A 79 -4.96 -9.22 12.19
C LEU A 79 -6.34 -8.70 11.79
N GLU A 80 -7.41 -9.44 12.12
CA GLU A 80 -8.80 -9.01 11.90
C GLU A 80 -9.11 -7.73 12.67
N ALA A 81 -8.71 -7.66 13.95
CA ALA A 81 -8.90 -6.47 14.77
C ALA A 81 -8.13 -5.24 14.21
N ILE A 82 -6.92 -5.44 13.72
CA ILE A 82 -6.14 -4.39 13.06
C ILE A 82 -6.86 -3.98 11.77
N ASN A 83 -7.19 -4.92 10.90
CA ASN A 83 -7.78 -4.62 9.59
C ASN A 83 -9.14 -3.93 9.71
N ALA A 84 -9.91 -4.24 10.74
CA ALA A 84 -11.19 -3.57 11.01
C ALA A 84 -11.05 -2.07 11.35
N LEU A 85 -9.86 -1.62 11.77
CA LEU A 85 -9.57 -0.23 12.07
C LEU A 85 -9.04 0.55 10.86
N TYR A 86 -8.63 -0.14 9.80
CA TYR A 86 -7.97 0.45 8.64
C TYR A 86 -8.71 0.08 7.35
N THR A 87 -9.18 1.08 6.63
CA THR A 87 -9.95 0.89 5.37
C THR A 87 -9.06 0.81 4.13
N VAL A 88 -7.75 0.86 4.30
CA VAL A 88 -6.77 0.95 3.22
C VAL A 88 -6.11 -0.38 2.87
N TYR A 89 -6.42 -1.43 3.65
CA TYR A 89 -5.87 -2.77 3.45
C TYR A 89 -6.97 -3.76 3.10
N ASP A 90 -6.77 -4.51 2.03
CA ASP A 90 -7.65 -5.61 1.67
C ASP A 90 -7.36 -6.85 2.53
N ASN A 91 -6.08 -7.08 2.83
CA ASN A 91 -5.65 -8.23 3.61
C ASN A 91 -4.33 -7.97 4.36
N LEU A 92 -4.17 -8.60 5.51
CA LEU A 92 -2.91 -8.69 6.25
C LEU A 92 -2.54 -10.16 6.35
N VAL A 93 -1.27 -10.50 6.14
CA VAL A 93 -0.78 -11.89 6.20
C VAL A 93 0.41 -11.99 7.13
N VAL A 94 0.43 -12.99 8.00
CA VAL A 94 1.62 -13.39 8.76
C VAL A 94 2.09 -14.74 8.26
N PHE A 95 3.38 -14.85 7.99
CA PHE A 95 4.04 -16.05 7.51
C PHE A 95 5.25 -16.40 8.40
N ASP A 96 5.59 -17.67 8.44
CA ASP A 96 6.72 -18.18 9.22
C ASP A 96 8.08 -18.00 8.51
N ALA A 97 9.16 -18.46 9.13
CA ALA A 97 10.52 -18.40 8.57
C ALA A 97 10.72 -19.24 7.29
N ALA A 98 9.79 -20.12 6.95
CA ALA A 98 9.78 -20.86 5.69
C ALA A 98 8.91 -20.15 4.61
N GLY A 99 8.28 -19.02 4.94
CA GLY A 99 7.38 -18.30 4.06
C GLY A 99 5.98 -18.91 3.97
N VAL A 100 5.61 -19.80 4.89
CA VAL A 100 4.29 -20.42 4.94
C VAL A 100 3.30 -19.46 5.59
N ALA A 101 2.20 -19.13 4.93
CA ALA A 101 1.15 -18.29 5.47
C ALA A 101 0.45 -18.99 6.63
N LEU A 102 0.48 -18.39 7.82
CA LEU A 102 -0.11 -18.93 9.04
C LEU A 102 -1.43 -18.24 9.40
N ALA A 103 -1.59 -17.00 9.04
CA ALA A 103 -2.77 -16.20 9.36
C ALA A 103 -3.01 -15.14 8.28
N VAL A 104 -4.28 -14.86 8.02
CA VAL A 104 -4.75 -13.76 7.18
C VAL A 104 -5.85 -13.00 7.91
N SER A 105 -5.98 -11.70 7.65
CA SER A 105 -7.04 -10.88 8.26
C SER A 105 -8.37 -10.99 7.53
N ASN A 106 -8.34 -11.27 6.23
CA ASN A 106 -9.53 -11.38 5.42
C ASN A 106 -9.82 -12.86 5.13
N PRO A 107 -10.93 -13.42 5.61
CA PRO A 107 -11.26 -14.84 5.47
C PRO A 107 -11.42 -15.30 4.01
N GLU A 108 -11.62 -14.38 3.06
CA GLU A 108 -11.69 -14.71 1.63
C GLU A 108 -10.36 -15.24 1.08
N TYR A 109 -9.25 -15.03 1.80
CA TYR A 109 -7.92 -15.57 1.48
C TYR A 109 -7.53 -16.78 2.32
N GLY A 110 -8.51 -17.44 2.95
CA GLY A 110 -8.30 -18.65 3.75
C GLY A 110 -7.58 -19.77 3.01
N ASP A 111 -7.74 -19.85 1.68
CA ASP A 111 -7.06 -20.83 0.83
C ASP A 111 -5.53 -20.65 0.78
N CYS A 112 -5.03 -19.47 1.18
CA CYS A 112 -3.58 -19.22 1.28
C CYS A 112 -2.96 -19.83 2.54
N LEU A 113 -3.76 -20.17 3.55
CA LEU A 113 -3.28 -20.71 4.83
C LEU A 113 -2.60 -22.06 4.63
N GLY A 114 -1.43 -22.22 5.23
CA GLY A 114 -0.61 -23.41 5.08
C GLY A 114 0.14 -23.51 3.75
N GLN A 115 -0.06 -22.57 2.84
CA GLN A 115 0.66 -22.50 1.57
C GLN A 115 1.90 -21.62 1.69
N THR A 116 2.96 -22.00 0.97
CA THR A 116 4.14 -21.14 0.86
C THR A 116 3.85 -19.96 -0.07
N VAL A 117 4.01 -18.75 0.43
CA VAL A 117 3.92 -17.53 -0.38
C VAL A 117 5.21 -17.40 -1.20
N ASN A 118 5.19 -17.96 -2.42
CA ASN A 118 6.37 -18.02 -3.28
C ASN A 118 6.58 -16.72 -4.08
N GLU A 119 6.70 -15.60 -3.37
CA GLU A 119 6.96 -14.29 -3.95
C GLU A 119 8.32 -13.74 -3.49
N GLU A 120 8.98 -12.97 -4.34
CA GLU A 120 10.33 -12.44 -4.06
C GLU A 120 10.36 -11.57 -2.79
N TRP A 121 9.31 -10.77 -2.57
CA TRP A 121 9.24 -9.90 -1.40
C TRP A 121 9.25 -10.67 -0.08
N VAL A 122 8.71 -11.90 -0.01
CA VAL A 122 8.77 -12.75 1.19
C VAL A 122 10.21 -13.12 1.52
N ARG A 123 10.96 -13.58 0.52
CA ARG A 123 12.39 -13.92 0.71
C ARG A 123 13.21 -12.70 1.12
N ARG A 124 12.94 -11.55 0.52
CA ARG A 124 13.60 -10.28 0.88
C ARG A 124 13.24 -9.87 2.30
N CYS A 125 11.98 -10.01 2.71
CA CYS A 125 11.51 -9.71 4.05
C CYS A 125 12.21 -10.58 5.10
N LEU A 126 12.30 -11.89 4.89
CA LEU A 126 12.95 -12.82 5.81
C LEU A 126 14.47 -12.60 5.95
N ASN A 127 15.10 -11.90 5.00
CA ASN A 127 16.51 -11.53 5.05
C ASN A 127 16.76 -10.14 5.69
N LEU A 128 15.73 -9.44 6.16
CA LEU A 128 15.90 -8.19 6.90
C LEU A 128 16.55 -8.49 8.27
N THR A 129 17.53 -7.67 8.63
CA THR A 129 18.33 -7.84 9.85
C THR A 129 18.08 -6.78 10.91
N ASP A 130 17.20 -5.82 10.61
CA ASP A 130 16.85 -4.74 11.52
C ASP A 130 15.34 -4.43 11.48
N THR A 131 14.88 -3.74 12.49
CA THR A 131 13.45 -3.40 12.66
C THR A 131 13.03 -2.11 11.96
N GLN A 132 13.96 -1.39 11.35
CA GLN A 132 13.68 -0.15 10.61
C GLN A 132 13.50 -0.41 9.12
N SER A 133 14.01 -1.53 8.64
CA SER A 133 13.91 -1.94 7.24
C SER A 133 12.57 -2.59 6.93
N TYR A 134 12.15 -2.42 5.70
CA TYR A 134 10.95 -3.02 5.13
C TYR A 134 11.17 -3.37 3.66
N VAL A 135 10.27 -4.13 3.10
CA VAL A 135 10.26 -4.50 1.68
C VAL A 135 8.95 -4.05 1.06
N VAL A 136 9.01 -3.57 -0.16
CA VAL A 136 7.83 -3.35 -1.01
C VAL A 136 7.92 -4.30 -2.20
N SER A 137 6.82 -4.96 -2.53
CA SER A 137 6.71 -5.77 -3.76
C SER A 137 6.74 -4.88 -5.01
N ALA A 138 6.96 -5.47 -6.18
CA ALA A 138 6.56 -4.82 -7.41
C ALA A 138 5.03 -4.58 -7.43
N PHE A 139 4.56 -3.59 -8.19
CA PHE A 139 3.14 -3.44 -8.48
C PHE A 139 2.71 -4.53 -9.47
N ALA A 140 2.24 -5.64 -8.95
CA ALA A 140 1.98 -6.84 -9.71
C ALA A 140 0.76 -7.61 -9.17
N PRO A 141 0.17 -8.53 -9.94
CA PRO A 141 -0.86 -9.42 -9.44
C PRO A 141 -0.31 -10.32 -8.34
N THR A 142 -1.09 -10.53 -7.28
CA THR A 142 -0.78 -11.48 -6.21
C THR A 142 -2.01 -12.30 -5.82
N PRO A 143 -1.88 -13.57 -5.47
CA PRO A 143 -2.96 -14.38 -4.90
C PRO A 143 -3.54 -13.77 -3.64
N LEU A 144 -2.73 -13.01 -2.88
CA LEU A 144 -3.13 -12.30 -1.67
C LEU A 144 -4.05 -11.11 -1.94
N TYR A 145 -4.31 -10.77 -3.22
CA TYR A 145 -5.25 -9.74 -3.67
C TYR A 145 -6.08 -10.21 -4.87
N ARG A 146 -6.54 -11.46 -4.87
CA ARG A 146 -7.38 -12.08 -5.94
C ARG A 146 -6.75 -11.96 -7.34
N ASN A 147 -5.43 -12.08 -7.44
CA ASN A 147 -4.65 -11.87 -8.67
C ASN A 147 -4.85 -10.48 -9.31
N ARG A 148 -5.25 -9.47 -8.54
CA ARG A 148 -5.24 -8.07 -8.96
C ARG A 148 -3.88 -7.44 -8.63
N HIS A 149 -3.56 -6.35 -9.33
CA HIS A 149 -2.33 -5.58 -9.10
C HIS A 149 -2.40 -4.80 -7.79
N THR A 150 -1.38 -4.93 -6.98
CA THR A 150 -1.20 -4.15 -5.75
C THR A 150 0.26 -4.08 -5.34
N TYR A 151 0.55 -3.27 -4.33
CA TYR A 151 1.78 -3.34 -3.55
C TYR A 151 1.53 -4.16 -2.28
N VAL A 152 2.52 -4.97 -1.92
CA VAL A 152 2.60 -5.59 -0.59
C VAL A 152 3.79 -4.97 0.15
N TYR A 153 3.52 -4.38 1.31
CA TYR A 153 4.54 -3.88 2.21
C TYR A 153 4.80 -4.94 3.27
N ALA A 154 6.05 -5.26 3.53
CA ALA A 154 6.40 -6.32 4.45
C ALA A 154 7.55 -5.95 5.37
N ALA A 155 7.49 -6.42 6.61
CA ALA A 155 8.54 -6.29 7.59
C ALA A 155 8.78 -7.62 8.32
N ALA A 156 10.03 -7.87 8.68
CA ALA A 156 10.40 -9.07 9.42
C ALA A 156 9.92 -9.00 10.87
N ILE A 157 9.40 -10.11 11.36
CA ILE A 157 9.09 -10.30 12.78
C ILE A 157 10.38 -10.83 13.46
N PRO A 158 11.00 -10.07 14.38
CA PRO A 158 12.25 -10.46 14.99
C PRO A 158 12.05 -11.61 15.97
N GLY A 159 12.86 -12.64 15.85
CA GLY A 159 12.95 -13.70 16.84
C GLY A 159 13.91 -13.35 18.00
N ASN A 160 13.93 -14.18 19.00
CA ASN A 160 14.76 -13.98 20.21
C ASN A 160 16.28 -14.05 19.92
N ASP A 161 16.67 -14.65 18.81
CA ASP A 161 18.06 -14.77 18.36
C ASP A 161 18.52 -13.63 17.45
N GLY A 162 17.66 -12.62 17.25
CA GLY A 162 17.89 -11.47 16.38
C GLY A 162 17.72 -11.77 14.88
N ARG A 163 17.28 -12.97 14.52
CA ARG A 163 16.90 -13.33 13.15
C ARG A 163 15.40 -13.21 12.97
N ALA A 164 14.96 -13.07 11.73
CA ALA A 164 13.55 -13.12 11.42
C ALA A 164 12.97 -14.51 11.74
N CYS A 165 11.98 -14.58 12.62
CA CYS A 165 11.22 -15.81 12.88
C CYS A 165 10.00 -15.94 11.96
N GLY A 166 9.71 -14.91 11.16
CA GLY A 166 8.65 -14.82 10.18
C GLY A 166 8.54 -13.38 9.67
N GLY A 167 7.42 -13.05 9.09
CA GLY A 167 7.14 -11.68 8.62
C GLY A 167 5.65 -11.39 8.57
N ILE A 168 5.35 -10.10 8.48
CA ILE A 168 4.02 -9.59 8.19
C ILE A 168 4.01 -8.93 6.83
N GLY A 169 3.01 -9.23 6.00
CA GLY A 169 2.73 -8.56 4.75
C GLY A 169 1.42 -7.79 4.84
N ILE A 170 1.43 -6.55 4.38
CA ILE A 170 0.26 -5.68 4.29
C ILE A 170 -0.12 -5.56 2.84
N VAL A 171 -1.29 -6.05 2.47
CA VAL A 171 -1.82 -6.01 1.11
C VAL A 171 -2.64 -4.74 0.94
N PHE A 172 -2.12 -3.81 0.19
CA PHE A 172 -2.76 -2.52 -0.05
C PHE A 172 -3.98 -2.68 -0.96
N ASP A 173 -5.12 -2.09 -0.61
CA ASP A 173 -6.32 -2.10 -1.45
C ASP A 173 -6.20 -1.07 -2.58
N ALA A 174 -5.35 -1.36 -3.56
CA ALA A 174 -4.81 -0.41 -4.51
C ALA A 174 -5.88 0.26 -5.37
N GLU A 175 -6.84 -0.49 -5.90
CA GLU A 175 -7.83 0.02 -6.86
C GLU A 175 -8.70 1.13 -6.26
N PRO A 176 -9.43 0.93 -5.15
CA PRO A 176 -10.25 2.00 -4.58
C PRO A 176 -9.40 3.12 -3.99
N GLN A 177 -8.23 2.80 -3.41
CA GLN A 177 -7.37 3.81 -2.78
C GLN A 177 -6.75 4.76 -3.81
N PHE A 178 -6.20 4.25 -4.91
CA PHE A 178 -5.69 5.11 -5.97
C PHE A 178 -6.79 5.90 -6.64
N THR A 179 -7.96 5.32 -6.83
CA THR A 179 -9.13 6.03 -7.36
C THR A 179 -9.51 7.21 -6.46
N ALA A 180 -9.59 7.00 -5.15
CA ALA A 180 -9.90 8.05 -4.19
C ALA A 180 -8.81 9.16 -4.18
N MET A 181 -7.52 8.78 -4.14
CA MET A 181 -6.41 9.73 -4.16
C MET A 181 -6.39 10.60 -5.42
N LEU A 182 -6.64 10.00 -6.59
CA LEU A 182 -6.71 10.73 -7.85
C LEU A 182 -7.93 11.66 -7.89
N HIS A 183 -9.08 11.19 -7.42
CA HIS A 183 -10.28 12.00 -7.32
C HIS A 183 -10.10 13.21 -6.38
N ASP A 184 -9.42 13.02 -5.26
CA ASP A 184 -9.14 14.09 -4.30
C ASP A 184 -8.17 15.15 -4.83
N ALA A 185 -7.32 14.79 -5.78
CA ALA A 185 -6.40 15.71 -6.45
C ALA A 185 -7.06 16.53 -7.56
N LEU A 186 -8.27 16.17 -8.03
CA LEU A 186 -8.95 16.90 -9.08
C LEU A 186 -9.47 18.25 -8.58
N PRO A 187 -9.41 19.31 -9.41
CA PRO A 187 -9.97 20.60 -9.06
C PRO A 187 -11.49 20.50 -8.91
N ARG A 188 -12.01 21.22 -7.94
CA ARG A 188 -13.46 21.32 -7.68
C ARG A 188 -13.96 22.69 -8.03
N SER A 189 -15.20 22.79 -8.53
CA SER A 189 -15.91 24.06 -8.68
C SER A 189 -16.22 24.69 -7.32
N ALA A 190 -16.64 25.96 -7.33
CA ALA A 190 -17.12 26.64 -6.11
C ALA A 190 -18.30 25.92 -5.44
N ASP A 191 -19.06 25.14 -6.20
CA ASP A 191 -20.21 24.36 -5.74
C ASP A 191 -19.79 22.91 -5.32
N GLY A 192 -18.49 22.59 -5.33
CA GLY A 192 -17.94 21.30 -4.89
C GLY A 192 -17.99 20.19 -5.94
N GLU A 193 -18.40 20.47 -7.17
CA GLU A 193 -18.36 19.50 -8.27
C GLU A 193 -16.96 19.36 -8.83
N VAL A 194 -16.56 18.13 -9.18
CA VAL A 194 -15.27 17.85 -9.83
C VAL A 194 -15.28 18.41 -11.24
N LEU A 195 -14.29 19.21 -11.58
CA LEU A 195 -14.09 19.74 -12.92
C LEU A 195 -13.39 18.68 -13.77
N ALA A 196 -14.09 18.10 -14.74
CA ALA A 196 -13.58 17.13 -15.69
C ALA A 196 -12.95 17.81 -16.94
#